data_9dde2d958dc48f9a120816a7638eac5f
#
_entry.id   9dde2d958dc48f9a120816a7638eac5f
#
_cell.length_a   1.000
_cell.length_b   1.000
_cell.length_c   1.000
_cell.angle_alpha   90.00
_cell.angle_beta   90.00
_cell.angle_gamma   90.00
#
_symmetry.space_group_name_H-M   'P 1'
#
loop_
_entity.id
_entity.type
_entity.pdbx_description
1 polymer ?
#
loop_
_entity_poly.entity_id
_entity_poly.type
_entity_poly.pdbx_seq_one_letter_code
_entity_poly.pdbx_strand_id
1 'polypeptide(L)' 'YLQGTAVQRADLEPGDLLFFNTGGNSAISHVGMYIGNDEYIHSTNGAGDGVVISSMNDGYVKRTYVGARRILN' A
#
# COMPACT_ATOMS: atom_id res chain seq x y z
N TYR A 1 -5.02 10.15 -3.88
CA TYR A 1 -4.32 10.08 -2.61
C TYR A 1 -4.88 10.99 -1.54
N LEU A 2 -5.43 12.13 -1.94
CA LEU A 2 -5.96 13.09 -0.97
C LEU A 2 -7.37 12.76 -0.51
N GLN A 3 -7.99 11.75 -1.06
CA GLN A 3 -9.34 11.37 -0.65
C GLN A 3 -9.29 10.47 0.57
N GLY A 4 -10.36 10.49 1.33
CA GLY A 4 -10.48 9.65 2.51
C GLY A 4 -9.75 10.25 3.70
N THR A 5 -9.59 9.44 4.71
CA THR A 5 -8.95 9.84 5.96
C THR A 5 -7.60 9.17 6.08
N ALA A 6 -6.59 9.94 6.47
CA ALA A 6 -5.26 9.37 6.69
C ALA A 6 -5.29 8.35 7.82
N VAL A 7 -4.61 7.23 7.62
CA VAL A 7 -4.57 6.15 8.59
C VAL A 7 -3.12 5.86 8.94
N GLN A 8 -2.82 5.77 10.22
CA GLN A 8 -1.49 5.40 10.67
C GLN A 8 -1.29 3.90 10.49
N ARG A 9 -0.05 3.50 10.28
CA ARG A 9 0.25 2.10 10.05
C ARG A 9 -0.28 1.19 11.14
N ALA A 10 -0.22 1.62 12.39
CA ALA A 10 -0.68 0.82 13.51
C ALA A 10 -2.20 0.63 13.53
N ASP A 11 -2.91 1.46 12.77
CA ASP A 11 -4.37 1.45 12.76
C ASP A 11 -4.95 0.86 11.47
N LEU A 12 -4.13 0.24 10.64
CA LEU A 12 -4.60 -0.31 9.37
C LEU A 12 -5.67 -1.37 9.56
N GLU A 13 -6.68 -1.31 8.71
CA GLU A 13 -7.77 -2.29 8.66
C GLU A 13 -7.95 -2.77 7.24
N PRO A 14 -8.49 -3.97 7.04
CA PRO A 14 -8.76 -4.47 5.70
C PRO A 14 -9.59 -3.47 4.89
N GLY A 15 -9.16 -3.21 3.67
CA GLY A 15 -9.81 -2.24 2.81
C GLY A 15 -9.11 -0.89 2.74
N ASP A 16 -8.18 -0.63 3.65
CA ASP A 16 -7.42 0.62 3.59
C ASP A 16 -6.47 0.61 2.39
N LEU A 17 -6.36 1.74 1.71
CA LEU A 17 -5.47 1.88 0.56
C LEU A 17 -4.08 2.29 1.02
N LEU A 18 -3.09 1.66 0.46
CA LEU A 18 -1.68 1.89 0.79
C LEU A 18 -0.99 2.54 -0.40
N PHE A 19 -0.15 3.51 -0.12
CA PHE A 19 0.53 4.27 -1.16
C PHE A 19 2.03 4.15 -1.01
N PHE A 20 2.70 3.97 -2.15
CA PHE A 20 4.14 3.73 -2.19
C PHE A 20 4.80 4.68 -3.17
N ASN A 21 6.03 5.05 -2.88
CA ASN A 21 6.87 5.83 -3.79
C ASN A 21 8.08 4.99 -4.14
N THR A 22 8.08 4.43 -5.33
CA THR A 22 9.15 3.56 -5.79
C THR A 22 10.16 4.29 -6.66
N GLY A 23 9.86 5.53 -7.03
CA GLY A 23 10.69 6.26 -7.98
C GLY A 23 11.72 7.18 -7.36
N GLY A 24 11.79 7.27 -6.05
CA GLY A 24 12.77 8.13 -5.39
C GLY A 24 12.44 9.61 -5.42
N ASN A 25 11.28 10.00 -5.93
CA ASN A 25 10.81 11.37 -5.87
C ASN A 25 9.59 11.42 -4.93
N SER A 26 8.88 12.52 -4.89
CA SER A 26 7.75 12.66 -3.97
C SER A 26 6.43 12.17 -4.53
N ALA A 27 6.42 11.59 -5.73
CA ALA A 27 5.17 11.16 -6.36
C ALA A 27 4.79 9.74 -5.91
N ILE A 28 3.49 9.51 -5.77
CA ILE A 28 2.97 8.18 -5.53
C ILE A 28 3.05 7.40 -6.83
N SER A 29 3.67 6.23 -6.80
CA SER A 29 3.86 5.43 -8.00
C SER A 29 3.26 4.03 -7.90
N HIS A 30 2.74 3.65 -6.75
CA HIS A 30 2.19 2.30 -6.57
C HIS A 30 1.14 2.33 -5.46
N VAL A 31 0.10 1.53 -5.63
CA VAL A 31 -1.01 1.45 -4.69
C VAL A 31 -1.32 0.01 -4.39
N GLY A 32 -1.63 -0.29 -3.13
CA GLY A 32 -2.10 -1.60 -2.72
C GLY A 32 -3.27 -1.45 -1.77
N MET A 33 -3.83 -2.57 -1.33
CA MET A 33 -4.93 -2.58 -0.37
C MET A 33 -4.58 -3.52 0.77
N TYR A 34 -4.71 -3.01 1.99
CA TYR A 34 -4.46 -3.83 3.18
C TYR A 34 -5.56 -4.89 3.32
N ILE A 35 -5.17 -6.11 3.64
CA ILE A 35 -6.14 -7.21 3.77
C ILE A 35 -6.10 -7.86 5.16
N GLY A 36 -5.35 -7.28 6.09
CA GLY A 36 -5.23 -7.83 7.44
C GLY A 36 -3.98 -8.69 7.57
N ASN A 37 -3.66 -9.07 8.80
CA ASN A 37 -2.53 -9.96 9.12
C ASN A 37 -1.19 -9.47 8.57
N ASP A 38 -1.00 -8.15 8.53
CA ASP A 38 0.22 -7.54 8.00
C ASP A 38 0.46 -7.90 6.55
N GLU A 39 -0.60 -8.06 5.77
CA GLU A 39 -0.51 -8.37 4.35
C GLU A 39 -1.31 -7.37 3.53
N TYR A 40 -0.91 -7.21 2.28
CA TYR A 40 -1.64 -6.36 1.35
C TYR A 40 -1.65 -6.99 -0.03
N ILE A 41 -2.69 -6.67 -0.78
CA ILE A 41 -2.85 -7.14 -2.15
C ILE A 41 -2.53 -5.99 -3.09
N HIS A 42 -1.81 -6.28 -4.17
CA HIS A 42 -1.46 -5.25 -5.14
C HIS A 42 -1.17 -5.89 -6.49
N SER A 43 -1.16 -5.03 -7.50
CA SER A 43 -0.89 -5.45 -8.87
C SER A 43 0.56 -5.21 -9.18
N THR A 44 1.20 -6.12 -9.89
CA THR A 44 2.60 -5.94 -10.29
C THR A 44 2.70 -5.90 -11.80
N ASN A 45 3.76 -5.24 -12.27
CA ASN A 45 4.03 -5.12 -13.71
C ASN A 45 5.25 -5.90 -14.14
N GLY A 46 5.75 -6.76 -13.27
CA GLY A 46 6.94 -7.53 -13.58
C GLY A 46 6.62 -8.82 -14.30
N ALA A 47 7.60 -9.72 -14.33
CA ALA A 47 7.46 -10.99 -15.01
C ALA A 47 6.32 -11.84 -14.46
N GLY A 48 5.93 -11.60 -13.23
CA GLY A 48 4.82 -12.31 -12.63
C GLY A 48 3.54 -11.51 -12.65
N ASP A 49 3.27 -10.81 -13.72
CA ASP A 49 2.10 -9.94 -13.84
C ASP A 49 0.89 -10.47 -13.13
N GLY A 50 0.14 -9.57 -12.56
CA GLY A 50 -1.12 -9.86 -11.95
C GLY A 50 -1.18 -9.40 -10.52
N VAL A 51 -2.18 -9.89 -9.81
CA VAL A 51 -2.44 -9.51 -8.44
C VAL A 51 -1.70 -10.47 -7.52
N VAL A 52 -0.96 -9.90 -6.58
CA VAL A 52 -0.20 -10.71 -5.62
C VAL A 52 -0.44 -10.19 -4.21
N ILE A 53 -0.20 -11.05 -3.23
CA ILE A 53 -0.27 -10.72 -1.82
C ILE A 53 1.15 -10.65 -1.28
N SER A 54 1.46 -9.56 -0.60
CA SER A 54 2.80 -9.34 -0.05
C SER A 54 2.71 -8.95 1.41
N SER A 55 3.83 -9.07 2.11
CA SER A 55 3.90 -8.75 3.53
C SER A 55 4.22 -7.28 3.76
N MET A 56 3.53 -6.68 4.74
CA MET A 56 3.84 -5.32 5.19
C MET A 56 5.21 -5.25 5.85
N ASN A 57 5.79 -6.38 6.20
CA ASN A 57 7.10 -6.43 6.84
C ASN A 57 8.24 -6.60 5.86
N ASP A 58 7.92 -6.60 4.57
CA ASP A 58 8.92 -6.68 3.52
C ASP A 58 9.77 -5.41 3.50
N GLY A 59 11.05 -5.56 3.17
CA GLY A 59 11.94 -4.41 3.03
C GLY A 59 11.50 -3.42 1.97
N TYR A 60 10.85 -3.89 0.93
CA TYR A 60 10.27 -3.02 -0.08
C TYR A 60 9.31 -2.01 0.56
N VAL A 61 8.43 -2.48 1.43
CA VAL A 61 7.47 -1.61 2.10
C VAL A 61 8.22 -0.58 2.96
N LYS A 62 9.23 -1.03 3.70
CA LYS A 62 9.98 -0.12 4.57
C LYS A 62 10.63 1.02 3.79
N ARG A 63 11.05 0.75 2.56
CA ARG A 63 11.73 1.74 1.74
C ARG A 63 10.80 2.66 0.98
N THR A 64 9.60 2.20 0.66
CA THR A 64 8.74 2.89 -0.30
C THR A 64 7.41 3.34 0.27
N TYR A 65 7.04 2.88 1.43
CA TYR A 65 5.73 3.19 2.00
C TYR A 65 5.61 4.68 2.31
N VAL A 66 4.54 5.28 1.81
CA VAL A 66 4.26 6.71 2.03
C VAL A 66 3.19 6.90 3.08
N GLY A 67 2.11 6.15 3.01
CA GLY A 67 1.01 6.29 3.93
C GLY A 67 -0.20 5.53 3.47
N ALA A 68 -1.30 5.70 4.18
CA ALA A 68 -2.54 4.99 3.88
C ALA A 68 -3.73 5.91 4.05
N ARG A 69 -4.81 5.58 3.36
CA ARG A 69 -6.07 6.31 3.44
C ARG A 69 -7.22 5.32 3.56
N ARG A 70 -8.21 5.69 4.35
CA ARG A 70 -9.44 4.92 4.48
C ARG A 70 -10.52 5.66 3.73
N ILE A 71 -11.03 5.02 2.68
CA ILE A 71 -12.08 5.57 1.83
C ILE A 71 -13.36 4.89 2.27
N LEU A 72 -14.10 5.51 3.13
CA LEU A 72 -15.30 4.91 3.68
C LEU A 72 -16.55 5.52 3.12
N ASN A 73 -17.54 4.74 3.18
CA ASN A 73 -18.89 5.18 2.85
C ASN A 73 -19.62 5.62 4.07
#